data_96f95bedf02339e25ee245b2b4aa31c2
#
_entry.id   96f95bedf02339e25ee245b2b4aa31c2
#
_cell.length_a   1.000
_cell.length_b   1.000
_cell.length_c   1.000
_cell.angle_alpha   90.00
_cell.angle_beta   90.00
_cell.angle_gamma   90.00
#
_symmetry.space_group_name_H-M   'P 1'
#
loop_
_entity.id
_entity.type
_entity.pdbx_description
1 polymer ?
#
loop_
_entity_poly.entity_id
_entity_poly.type
_entity_poly.pdbx_seq_one_letter_code
_entity_poly.pdbx_strand_id
1 'polypeptide(L)'
;MAWITLDPVTRKRLHRFRQIKRGWWSFLILMAAIVLSIFAPYLAESRALVVWYQGELHFPTFRYIEMSRFGQAPPPAWSTSEIEVEYLRLQREWDTERFMHDRDRAAAVAAGADAAALAAIDARYPNRDHRVVMPPIPWDPYQNDFWANEILQEIQRALTTGQRDTAERLARRDQLHELADAIHDGSLSALLADPAKSATGTLVGLARSGAMPSIAHLGQAPPNAPDTARGHVLGTDAQGRDVAARLLYGFRISIFFALFLVLSGQLLGTVVGSLQGYLGGRFDILSQRIIEVLIAIPFLYVVIVLAALFQPSFWMLLGITAIFQWIGITFFMRTEMYREKTREYCLAAKSYGASHLRIVFRHLLPN
;
A
#
# COMPACT_ATOMS: atom_id res chain seq x y z
N MET A 1 3.58 12.44 34.39
CA MET A 1 2.61 12.03 33.34
C MET A 1 1.21 12.15 33.94
N ALA A 2 0.48 13.21 33.60
CA ALA A 2 -0.89 13.39 34.08
C ALA A 2 -1.79 12.37 33.36
N TRP A 3 -2.30 11.39 34.08
CA TRP A 3 -3.30 10.46 33.62
C TRP A 3 -4.58 11.25 33.29
N ILE A 4 -5.05 11.15 32.09
CA ILE A 4 -6.32 11.74 31.65
C ILE A 4 -7.42 11.14 32.53
N THR A 5 -7.86 11.89 33.55
CA THR A 5 -9.00 11.51 34.41
C THR A 5 -10.25 11.76 33.57
N LEU A 6 -10.83 10.69 33.03
CA LEU A 6 -12.09 10.75 32.31
C LEU A 6 -13.20 11.23 33.26
N ASP A 7 -13.99 12.21 32.80
CA ASP A 7 -15.19 12.67 33.49
C ASP A 7 -16.10 11.49 33.88
N PRO A 8 -16.70 11.47 35.08
CA PRO A 8 -17.59 10.41 35.59
C PRO A 8 -18.69 10.02 34.59
N VAL A 9 -19.22 10.97 33.84
CA VAL A 9 -20.25 10.74 32.81
C VAL A 9 -19.68 9.95 31.64
N THR A 10 -18.53 10.32 31.14
CA THR A 10 -17.82 9.64 30.06
C THR A 10 -17.45 8.22 30.46
N ARG A 11 -17.00 8.00 31.71
CA ARG A 11 -16.71 6.68 32.26
C ARG A 11 -17.95 5.77 32.30
N LYS A 12 -19.12 6.29 32.71
CA LYS A 12 -20.40 5.56 32.69
C LYS A 12 -20.83 5.21 31.26
N ARG A 13 -20.69 6.15 30.30
CA ARG A 13 -21.01 5.90 28.88
C ARG A 13 -20.12 4.82 28.28
N LEU A 14 -18.83 4.87 28.55
CA LEU A 14 -17.87 3.86 28.09
C LEU A 14 -18.17 2.48 28.69
N HIS A 15 -18.51 2.43 29.97
CA HIS A 15 -18.88 1.18 30.63
C HIS A 15 -20.15 0.56 30.02
N ARG A 16 -21.18 1.36 29.74
CA ARG A 16 -22.40 0.89 29.04
C ARG A 16 -22.09 0.40 27.63
N PHE A 17 -21.23 1.12 26.88
CA PHE A 17 -20.80 0.72 25.54
C PHE A 17 -20.07 -0.64 25.55
N ARG A 18 -19.21 -0.88 26.54
CA ARG A 18 -18.52 -2.18 26.71
C ARG A 18 -19.49 -3.34 27.01
N GLN A 19 -20.63 -3.08 27.59
CA GLN A 19 -21.67 -4.11 27.83
C GLN A 19 -22.36 -4.54 26.53
N ILE A 20 -22.38 -3.71 25.51
CA ILE A 20 -22.90 -4.04 24.19
C ILE A 20 -21.83 -4.83 23.42
N LYS A 21 -21.73 -6.14 23.69
CA LYS A 21 -20.66 -7.01 23.16
C LYS A 21 -20.42 -6.85 21.66
N ARG A 22 -21.49 -6.84 20.84
CA ARG A 22 -21.37 -6.67 19.38
C ARG A 22 -20.73 -5.33 19.01
N GLY A 23 -21.21 -4.23 19.58
CA GLY A 23 -20.67 -2.88 19.33
C GLY A 23 -19.23 -2.75 19.80
N TRP A 24 -18.89 -3.32 20.97
CA TRP A 24 -17.53 -3.29 21.49
C TRP A 24 -16.53 -4.04 20.60
N TRP A 25 -16.88 -5.26 20.16
CA TRP A 25 -16.00 -6.02 19.27
C TRP A 25 -15.85 -5.37 17.90
N SER A 26 -16.94 -4.85 17.30
CA SER A 26 -16.86 -4.10 16.04
C SER A 26 -15.97 -2.86 16.16
N PHE A 27 -16.07 -2.14 17.28
CA PHE A 27 -15.21 -1.00 17.55
C PHE A 27 -13.73 -1.41 17.67
N LEU A 28 -13.42 -2.49 18.39
CA LEU A 28 -12.05 -2.98 18.53
C LEU A 28 -11.48 -3.44 17.18
N ILE A 29 -12.25 -4.15 16.37
CA ILE A 29 -11.84 -4.59 15.04
C ILE A 29 -11.54 -3.38 14.15
N LEU A 30 -12.43 -2.37 14.16
CA LEU A 30 -12.23 -1.15 13.38
C LEU A 30 -10.98 -0.39 13.86
N MET A 31 -10.79 -0.23 15.16
CA MET A 31 -9.60 0.42 15.73
C MET A 31 -8.32 -0.34 15.39
N ALA A 32 -8.35 -1.67 15.47
CA ALA A 32 -7.21 -2.51 15.08
C ALA A 32 -6.90 -2.33 13.58
N ALA A 33 -7.91 -2.32 12.72
CA ALA A 33 -7.74 -2.09 11.29
C ALA A 33 -7.19 -0.69 10.97
N ILE A 34 -7.64 0.35 11.69
CA ILE A 34 -7.11 1.71 11.57
C ILE A 34 -5.63 1.74 11.96
N VAL A 35 -5.29 1.17 13.13
CA VAL A 35 -3.90 1.10 13.60
C VAL A 35 -3.04 0.34 12.59
N LEU A 36 -3.50 -0.82 12.13
CA LEU A 36 -2.80 -1.63 11.13
C LEU A 36 -2.55 -0.83 9.83
N SER A 37 -3.54 -0.05 9.38
CA SER A 37 -3.42 0.76 8.17
C SER A 37 -2.44 1.95 8.31
N ILE A 38 -2.26 2.49 9.51
CA ILE A 38 -1.24 3.52 9.78
C ILE A 38 0.16 2.92 9.62
N PHE A 39 0.34 1.66 10.02
CA PHE A 39 1.60 0.93 9.88
C PHE A 39 1.74 0.24 8.51
N ALA A 40 0.85 0.49 7.54
CA ALA A 40 0.91 -0.10 6.21
C ALA A 40 2.29 0.00 5.53
N PRO A 41 3.06 1.12 5.59
CA PRO A 41 4.39 1.21 4.99
C PRO A 41 5.43 0.26 5.61
N TYR A 42 5.21 -0.23 6.83
CA TYR A 42 6.07 -1.22 7.48
C TYR A 42 5.61 -2.66 7.26
N LEU A 43 4.37 -2.84 6.81
CA LEU A 43 3.76 -4.15 6.59
C LEU A 43 3.72 -4.54 5.12
N ALA A 44 3.54 -3.56 4.23
CA ALA A 44 3.39 -3.76 2.80
C ALA A 44 4.08 -2.62 2.05
N GLU A 45 5.29 -2.88 1.57
CA GLU A 45 6.13 -1.92 0.85
C GLU A 45 7.17 -2.65 0.01
N SER A 46 7.51 -2.12 -1.15
CA SER A 46 8.59 -2.65 -1.99
C SER A 46 9.98 -2.31 -1.47
N ARG A 47 10.09 -1.35 -0.56
CA ARG A 47 11.35 -0.98 0.11
C ARG A 47 11.65 -1.93 1.25
N ALA A 48 12.93 -2.30 1.37
CA ALA A 48 13.39 -3.09 2.49
C ALA A 48 13.31 -2.30 3.81
N LEU A 49 12.98 -2.99 4.90
CA LEU A 49 13.03 -2.42 6.25
C LEU A 49 14.47 -2.16 6.68
N VAL A 50 15.34 -3.12 6.41
CA VAL A 50 16.75 -3.07 6.78
C VAL A 50 17.59 -3.74 5.70
N VAL A 51 18.72 -3.12 5.33
CA VAL A 51 19.74 -3.71 4.48
C VAL A 51 21.07 -3.70 5.24
N TRP A 52 21.68 -4.87 5.40
CA TRP A 52 23.02 -5.05 5.92
C TRP A 52 24.00 -5.18 4.76
N TYR A 53 24.85 -4.17 4.57
CA TYR A 53 25.79 -4.12 3.47
C TYR A 53 27.16 -3.65 3.96
N GLN A 54 28.22 -4.40 3.69
CA GLN A 54 29.61 -4.11 4.06
C GLN A 54 29.81 -3.71 5.54
N GLY A 55 29.04 -4.32 6.44
CA GLY A 55 29.12 -4.02 7.88
C GLY A 55 28.28 -2.82 8.35
N GLU A 56 27.63 -2.10 7.43
CA GLU A 56 26.73 -0.97 7.74
C GLU A 56 25.26 -1.37 7.64
N LEU A 57 24.44 -0.77 8.51
CA LEU A 57 22.98 -0.89 8.50
C LEU A 57 22.37 0.29 7.74
N HIS A 58 21.57 -0.04 6.73
CA HIS A 58 20.80 0.92 5.97
C HIS A 58 19.31 0.71 6.21
N PHE A 59 18.53 1.81 6.27
CA PHE A 59 17.07 1.81 6.50
C PHE A 59 16.34 2.45 5.31
N PRO A 60 16.12 1.71 4.22
CA PRO A 60 15.54 2.25 2.98
C PRO A 60 14.13 2.82 3.15
N THR A 61 13.32 2.26 4.05
CA THR A 61 11.96 2.75 4.34
C THR A 61 11.94 4.25 4.72
N PHE A 62 13.04 4.76 5.31
CA PHE A 62 13.14 6.15 5.75
C PHE A 62 13.98 7.04 4.83
N ARG A 63 14.80 6.46 3.96
CA ARG A 63 15.73 7.20 3.14
C ARG A 63 15.86 6.58 1.75
N TYR A 64 15.72 7.40 0.73
CA TYR A 64 16.03 7.03 -0.65
C TYR A 64 17.49 6.60 -0.79
N ILE A 65 17.73 5.45 -1.45
CA ILE A 65 19.05 4.90 -1.71
C ILE A 65 19.13 4.56 -3.20
N GLU A 66 20.19 5.04 -3.86
CA GLU A 66 20.42 4.77 -5.28
C GLU A 66 20.90 3.33 -5.53
N MET A 67 20.55 2.77 -6.69
CA MET A 67 20.94 1.41 -7.11
C MET A 67 22.46 1.21 -7.08
N SER A 68 23.24 2.22 -7.44
CA SER A 68 24.71 2.20 -7.45
C SER A 68 25.33 1.86 -6.09
N ARG A 69 24.63 2.20 -5.00
CA ARG A 69 25.13 1.96 -3.62
C ARG A 69 25.33 0.47 -3.32
N PHE A 70 24.48 -0.39 -3.87
CA PHE A 70 24.53 -1.83 -3.65
C PHE A 70 25.04 -2.62 -4.86
N GLY A 71 25.66 -1.92 -5.83
CA GLY A 71 26.24 -2.54 -7.01
C GLY A 71 25.22 -3.01 -8.05
N GLN A 72 23.97 -2.60 -7.93
CA GLN A 72 22.96 -2.87 -8.97
C GLN A 72 23.26 -2.03 -10.22
N ALA A 73 23.20 -2.67 -11.38
CA ALA A 73 23.33 -1.96 -12.65
C ALA A 73 22.11 -1.04 -12.86
N PRO A 74 22.33 0.21 -13.32
CA PRO A 74 21.22 1.10 -13.63
C PRO A 74 20.35 0.50 -14.72
N PRO A 75 19.02 0.79 -14.70
CA PRO A 75 18.13 0.34 -15.75
C PRO A 75 18.59 0.89 -17.11
N PRO A 76 18.32 0.20 -18.22
CA PRO A 76 18.66 0.69 -19.55
C PRO A 76 18.03 2.06 -19.80
N ALA A 77 18.71 2.91 -20.59
CA ALA A 77 18.31 4.31 -20.84
C ALA A 77 16.87 4.50 -21.42
N TRP A 78 16.26 3.42 -21.95
CA TRP A 78 14.89 3.41 -22.44
C TRP A 78 13.85 3.02 -21.35
N SER A 79 14.29 2.58 -20.17
CA SER A 79 13.43 2.27 -19.04
C SER A 79 13.04 3.57 -18.33
N THR A 80 11.75 3.73 -18.05
CA THR A 80 11.22 4.81 -17.21
C THR A 80 11.26 4.45 -15.72
N SER A 81 11.85 3.28 -15.36
CA SER A 81 11.99 2.88 -13.97
C SER A 81 12.92 3.86 -13.22
N GLU A 82 12.51 4.21 -12.03
CA GLU A 82 13.30 5.06 -11.14
C GLU A 82 14.64 4.41 -10.82
N ILE A 83 15.66 5.26 -10.59
CA ILE A 83 17.03 4.85 -10.22
C ILE A 83 17.08 4.31 -8.77
N GLU A 84 15.93 3.98 -8.20
CA GLU A 84 15.83 3.43 -6.85
C GLU A 84 16.11 1.92 -6.85
N VAL A 85 16.71 1.44 -5.75
CA VAL A 85 17.08 0.03 -5.56
C VAL A 85 15.84 -0.88 -5.65
N GLU A 86 15.93 -1.94 -6.45
CA GLU A 86 14.96 -3.03 -6.48
C GLU A 86 15.28 -4.04 -5.38
N TYR A 87 14.76 -3.81 -4.17
CA TYR A 87 15.13 -4.58 -2.96
C TYR A 87 14.75 -6.06 -3.04
N LEU A 88 13.64 -6.42 -3.67
CA LEU A 88 13.26 -7.81 -3.91
C LEU A 88 14.27 -8.54 -4.80
N ARG A 89 14.73 -7.87 -5.85
CA ARG A 89 15.78 -8.39 -6.74
C ARG A 89 17.09 -8.53 -5.98
N LEU A 90 17.48 -7.49 -5.23
CA LEU A 90 18.68 -7.49 -4.42
C LEU A 90 18.68 -8.63 -3.39
N GLN A 91 17.56 -8.86 -2.71
CA GLN A 91 17.39 -9.96 -1.77
C GLN A 91 17.60 -11.32 -2.47
N ARG A 92 16.96 -11.52 -3.63
CA ARG A 92 17.07 -12.78 -4.38
C ARG A 92 18.49 -13.02 -4.87
N GLU A 93 19.17 -11.99 -5.38
CA GLU A 93 20.56 -12.09 -5.85
C GLU A 93 21.48 -12.51 -4.70
N TRP A 94 21.40 -11.85 -3.54
CA TRP A 94 22.25 -12.17 -2.39
C TRP A 94 21.91 -13.51 -1.72
N ASP A 95 20.64 -13.87 -1.66
CA ASP A 95 20.21 -15.18 -1.14
C ASP A 95 20.66 -16.32 -2.07
N THR A 96 20.66 -16.09 -3.38
CA THR A 96 21.18 -17.04 -4.37
C THR A 96 22.70 -17.19 -4.23
N GLU A 97 23.46 -16.11 -4.12
CA GLU A 97 24.92 -16.16 -3.90
C GLU A 97 25.26 -16.93 -2.62
N ARG A 98 24.52 -16.70 -1.55
CA ARG A 98 24.70 -17.41 -0.28
C ARG A 98 24.43 -18.89 -0.43
N PHE A 99 23.32 -19.27 -1.05
CA PHE A 99 22.97 -20.66 -1.29
C PHE A 99 24.05 -21.39 -2.11
N MET A 100 24.54 -20.75 -3.18
CA MET A 100 25.59 -21.30 -4.02
C MET A 100 26.92 -21.43 -3.25
N HIS A 101 27.30 -20.42 -2.48
CA HIS A 101 28.47 -20.45 -1.61
C HIS A 101 28.41 -21.62 -0.61
N ASP A 102 27.29 -21.75 0.12
CA ASP A 102 27.12 -22.77 1.15
C ASP A 102 27.18 -24.20 0.54
N ARG A 103 26.57 -24.35 -0.65
CA ARG A 103 26.63 -25.60 -1.40
C ARG A 103 28.06 -25.96 -1.87
N ASP A 104 28.73 -25.01 -2.52
CA ASP A 104 30.08 -25.23 -3.09
C ASP A 104 31.10 -25.42 -1.97
N ARG A 105 30.97 -24.70 -0.85
CA ARG A 105 31.79 -24.87 0.35
C ARG A 105 31.57 -26.25 1.00
N ALA A 106 30.30 -26.69 1.15
CA ALA A 106 29.97 -27.98 1.69
C ALA A 106 30.54 -29.12 0.82
N ALA A 107 30.43 -29.01 -0.50
CA ALA A 107 30.99 -29.96 -1.44
C ALA A 107 32.54 -30.01 -1.36
N ALA A 108 33.20 -28.88 -1.26
CA ALA A 108 34.66 -28.77 -1.12
C ALA A 108 35.14 -29.36 0.21
N VAL A 109 34.46 -29.10 1.32
CA VAL A 109 34.77 -29.71 2.62
C VAL A 109 34.59 -31.23 2.58
N ALA A 110 33.54 -31.75 1.95
CA ALA A 110 33.30 -33.17 1.76
C ALA A 110 34.39 -33.83 0.91
N ALA A 111 34.97 -33.10 -0.06
CA ALA A 111 36.09 -33.53 -0.89
C ALA A 111 37.46 -33.39 -0.22
N GLY A 112 37.56 -32.89 1.02
CA GLY A 112 38.81 -32.72 1.75
C GLY A 112 39.66 -31.53 1.24
N ALA A 113 39.01 -30.48 0.73
CA ALA A 113 39.68 -29.29 0.21
C ALA A 113 40.49 -28.56 1.29
N ASP A 114 41.64 -28.04 0.89
CA ASP A 114 42.53 -27.25 1.75
C ASP A 114 41.99 -25.82 2.01
N ALA A 115 42.64 -25.13 2.93
CA ALA A 115 42.23 -23.76 3.31
C ALA A 115 42.30 -22.77 2.13
N ALA A 116 43.21 -22.98 1.17
CA ALA A 116 43.35 -22.13 0.00
C ALA A 116 42.19 -22.31 -0.97
N ALA A 117 41.74 -23.55 -1.20
CA ALA A 117 40.56 -23.83 -2.01
C ALA A 117 39.28 -23.28 -1.39
N LEU A 118 39.12 -23.35 -0.07
CA LEU A 118 37.98 -22.77 0.63
C LEU A 118 37.99 -21.24 0.53
N ALA A 119 39.16 -20.61 0.66
CA ALA A 119 39.30 -19.15 0.49
C ALA A 119 38.99 -18.70 -0.95
N ALA A 120 39.32 -19.50 -1.95
CA ALA A 120 38.95 -19.23 -3.35
C ALA A 120 37.43 -19.29 -3.57
N ILE A 121 36.72 -20.21 -2.91
CA ILE A 121 35.26 -20.27 -2.92
C ILE A 121 34.68 -19.02 -2.24
N ASP A 122 35.21 -18.65 -1.07
CA ASP A 122 34.78 -17.46 -0.34
C ASP A 122 34.95 -16.17 -1.18
N ALA A 123 36.04 -16.04 -1.93
CA ALA A 123 36.30 -14.92 -2.82
C ALA A 123 35.37 -14.86 -4.05
N ARG A 124 34.81 -16.00 -4.47
CA ARG A 124 33.89 -16.10 -5.62
C ARG A 124 32.52 -15.50 -5.35
N TYR A 125 32.12 -15.46 -4.08
CA TYR A 125 30.78 -15.01 -3.65
C TYR A 125 30.90 -13.82 -2.67
N PRO A 126 31.15 -12.59 -3.17
CA PRO A 126 31.43 -11.42 -2.33
C PRO A 126 30.21 -10.93 -1.53
N ASN A 127 29.01 -11.19 -2.01
CA ASN A 127 27.77 -10.68 -1.38
C ASN A 127 27.12 -11.68 -0.40
N ARG A 128 27.74 -12.84 -0.13
CA ARG A 128 27.20 -13.91 0.72
C ARG A 128 26.82 -13.45 2.15
N ASP A 129 27.55 -12.47 2.70
CA ASP A 129 27.37 -11.96 4.07
C ASP A 129 26.35 -10.82 4.16
N HIS A 130 25.90 -10.29 3.02
CA HIS A 130 24.92 -9.23 2.96
C HIS A 130 23.50 -9.77 3.22
N ARG A 131 22.63 -8.94 3.78
CA ARG A 131 21.23 -9.31 4.15
C ARG A 131 20.26 -8.20 3.79
N VAL A 132 19.11 -8.59 3.26
CA VAL A 132 17.97 -7.71 3.03
C VAL A 132 16.79 -8.23 3.84
N VAL A 133 16.19 -7.39 4.65
CA VAL A 133 14.98 -7.70 5.42
C VAL A 133 13.82 -6.94 4.81
N MET A 134 12.95 -7.67 4.12
CA MET A 134 11.75 -7.12 3.50
C MET A 134 10.59 -7.05 4.50
N PRO A 135 9.58 -6.19 4.28
CA PRO A 135 8.30 -6.25 4.98
C PRO A 135 7.62 -7.61 4.82
N PRO A 136 6.64 -7.96 5.69
CA PRO A 136 5.85 -9.19 5.55
C PRO A 136 5.14 -9.35 4.21
N ILE A 137 4.74 -8.23 3.59
CA ILE A 137 4.20 -8.14 2.23
C ILE A 137 5.18 -7.27 1.44
N PRO A 138 6.11 -7.87 0.65
CA PRO A 138 7.17 -7.12 -0.01
C PRO A 138 6.71 -6.44 -1.31
N TRP A 139 5.48 -5.97 -1.33
CA TRP A 139 4.82 -5.39 -2.49
C TRP A 139 4.22 -4.03 -2.18
N ASP A 140 4.48 -3.06 -3.06
CA ASP A 140 3.76 -1.79 -3.10
C ASP A 140 2.37 -1.99 -3.73
N PRO A 141 1.31 -1.25 -3.32
CA PRO A 141 -0.04 -1.40 -3.86
C PRO A 141 -0.17 -1.04 -5.35
N TYR A 142 0.83 -0.37 -5.90
CA TYR A 142 0.87 0.06 -7.32
C TYR A 142 1.81 -0.79 -8.16
N GLN A 143 2.74 -1.50 -7.55
CA GLN A 143 3.71 -2.34 -8.22
C GLN A 143 3.04 -3.60 -8.77
N ASN A 144 3.33 -3.90 -10.03
CA ASN A 144 2.84 -5.09 -10.69
C ASN A 144 3.90 -6.20 -10.58
N ASP A 145 3.49 -7.41 -10.25
CA ASP A 145 4.35 -8.59 -10.36
C ASP A 145 4.32 -9.10 -11.82
N PHE A 146 5.03 -8.38 -12.69
CA PHE A 146 5.24 -8.78 -14.09
C PHE A 146 6.57 -9.47 -14.30
N TRP A 147 7.17 -9.98 -13.24
CA TRP A 147 8.49 -10.60 -13.36
C TRP A 147 8.53 -11.76 -14.35
N ALA A 148 7.43 -12.51 -14.49
CA ALA A 148 7.24 -13.47 -15.56
C ALA A 148 7.32 -12.82 -16.96
N ASN A 149 6.74 -11.62 -17.12
CA ASN A 149 6.82 -10.87 -18.37
C ASN A 149 8.19 -10.24 -18.61
N GLU A 150 8.91 -9.82 -17.57
CA GLU A 150 10.28 -9.30 -17.71
C GLU A 150 11.26 -10.39 -18.18
N ILE A 151 11.16 -11.59 -17.63
CA ILE A 151 11.96 -12.74 -18.11
C ILE A 151 11.58 -13.11 -19.54
N LEU A 152 10.28 -13.17 -19.88
CA LEU A 152 9.84 -13.40 -21.24
C LEU A 152 10.31 -12.31 -22.19
N GLN A 153 10.32 -11.05 -21.78
CA GLN A 153 10.88 -9.95 -22.55
C GLN A 153 12.41 -9.99 -22.65
N GLU A 154 13.12 -10.40 -21.61
CA GLU A 154 14.58 -10.64 -21.64
C GLU A 154 14.90 -11.82 -22.57
N ILE A 155 14.13 -12.90 -22.49
CA ILE A 155 14.21 -14.03 -23.41
C ILE A 155 13.97 -13.56 -24.85
N GLN A 156 12.89 -12.85 -25.12
CA GLN A 156 12.58 -12.31 -26.46
C GLN A 156 13.66 -11.35 -26.96
N ARG A 157 14.22 -10.50 -26.10
CA ARG A 157 15.33 -9.59 -26.46
C ARG A 157 16.61 -10.34 -26.76
N ALA A 158 16.96 -11.34 -25.97
CA ALA A 158 18.11 -12.20 -26.23
C ALA A 158 17.97 -12.92 -27.59
N LEU A 159 16.74 -13.25 -28.00
CA LEU A 159 16.40 -13.87 -29.27
C LEU A 159 16.47 -12.90 -30.46
N THR A 160 16.08 -11.63 -30.26
CA THR A 160 15.98 -10.63 -31.35
C THR A 160 17.28 -9.85 -31.57
N THR A 161 18.14 -9.71 -30.57
CA THR A 161 19.42 -9.00 -30.67
C THR A 161 20.54 -9.86 -31.27
N GLY A 162 20.45 -10.32 -32.50
CA GLY A 162 21.44 -11.12 -33.22
C GLY A 162 22.85 -10.56 -33.28
N GLN A 163 23.44 -10.18 -32.14
CA GLN A 163 24.83 -9.70 -32.02
C GLN A 163 25.77 -10.88 -31.80
N ARG A 164 26.94 -10.81 -32.47
CA ARG A 164 28.08 -11.75 -32.55
C ARG A 164 28.23 -12.63 -31.32
N ASP A 165 27.77 -13.85 -31.43
CA ASP A 165 27.66 -14.78 -30.31
C ASP A 165 28.91 -15.65 -30.17
N THR A 166 29.46 -15.68 -28.96
CA THR A 166 30.35 -16.75 -28.52
C THR A 166 29.52 -18.05 -28.34
N ALA A 167 30.13 -19.22 -28.50
CA ALA A 167 29.48 -20.55 -28.35
C ALA A 167 28.69 -20.69 -27.05
N GLU A 168 29.13 -19.99 -25.97
CA GLU A 168 28.47 -19.97 -24.67
C GLU A 168 27.15 -19.18 -24.66
N ARG A 169 27.07 -18.10 -25.46
CA ARG A 169 25.84 -17.32 -25.64
C ARG A 169 24.81 -18.10 -26.50
N LEU A 170 25.29 -18.84 -27.50
CA LEU A 170 24.43 -19.72 -28.31
C LEU A 170 23.81 -20.82 -27.47
N ALA A 171 24.59 -21.51 -26.63
CA ALA A 171 24.08 -22.54 -25.73
C ALA A 171 23.07 -21.99 -24.73
N ARG A 172 23.30 -20.79 -24.22
CA ARG A 172 22.35 -20.07 -23.33
C ARG A 172 21.09 -19.63 -24.07
N ARG A 173 21.22 -19.25 -25.34
CA ARG A 173 20.11 -18.92 -26.21
C ARG A 173 19.19 -20.12 -26.45
N ASP A 174 19.75 -21.30 -26.74
CA ASP A 174 18.99 -22.53 -26.97
C ASP A 174 18.22 -22.96 -25.70
N GLN A 175 18.85 -22.84 -24.53
CA GLN A 175 18.20 -23.08 -23.23
C GLN A 175 17.06 -22.08 -22.96
N LEU A 176 17.23 -20.82 -23.35
CA LEU A 176 16.18 -19.79 -23.21
C LEU A 176 15.01 -20.06 -24.17
N HIS A 177 15.28 -20.53 -25.40
CA HIS A 177 14.24 -20.95 -26.33
C HIS A 177 13.45 -22.13 -25.79
N GLU A 178 14.12 -23.17 -25.34
CA GLU A 178 13.49 -24.36 -24.79
C GLU A 178 12.63 -24.03 -23.56
N LEU A 179 13.11 -23.11 -22.70
CA LEU A 179 12.36 -22.64 -21.55
C LEU A 179 11.13 -21.81 -21.99
N ALA A 180 11.28 -20.93 -22.99
CA ALA A 180 10.19 -20.13 -23.51
C ALA A 180 9.10 -20.99 -24.17
N ASP A 181 9.49 -21.99 -24.95
CA ASP A 181 8.60 -22.95 -25.59
C ASP A 181 7.86 -23.79 -24.54
N ALA A 182 8.56 -24.29 -23.52
CA ALA A 182 7.96 -25.06 -22.43
C ALA A 182 6.97 -24.23 -21.58
N ILE A 183 7.17 -22.92 -21.46
CA ILE A 183 6.21 -22.00 -20.84
C ILE A 183 4.98 -21.83 -21.73
N HIS A 184 5.20 -21.67 -23.03
CA HIS A 184 4.12 -21.40 -23.98
C HIS A 184 3.21 -22.62 -24.19
N ASP A 185 3.75 -23.80 -24.25
CA ASP A 185 3.01 -25.05 -24.45
C ASP A 185 2.56 -25.76 -23.16
N GLY A 186 2.94 -25.22 -21.99
CA GLY A 186 2.58 -25.74 -20.66
C GLY A 186 3.40 -26.97 -20.23
N SER A 187 4.47 -27.33 -20.92
CA SER A 187 5.33 -28.47 -20.61
C SER A 187 6.44 -28.17 -19.60
N LEU A 188 6.43 -26.98 -18.99
CA LEU A 188 7.45 -26.52 -18.04
C LEU A 188 7.71 -27.52 -16.89
N SER A 189 6.65 -28.13 -16.35
CA SER A 189 6.78 -29.13 -15.27
C SER A 189 7.55 -30.38 -15.71
N ALA A 190 7.35 -30.83 -16.96
CA ALA A 190 8.08 -31.95 -17.53
C ALA A 190 9.54 -31.60 -17.80
N LEU A 191 9.81 -30.39 -18.29
CA LEU A 191 11.17 -29.86 -18.50
C LEU A 191 11.95 -29.78 -17.19
N LEU A 192 11.32 -29.28 -16.11
CA LEU A 192 11.92 -29.19 -14.77
C LEU A 192 12.18 -30.58 -14.15
N ALA A 193 11.40 -31.58 -14.51
CA ALA A 193 11.56 -32.97 -14.03
C ALA A 193 12.68 -33.76 -14.74
N ASP A 194 13.12 -33.33 -15.92
CA ASP A 194 14.14 -33.98 -16.71
C ASP A 194 15.54 -33.86 -16.05
N PRO A 195 16.14 -34.99 -15.58
CA PRO A 195 17.45 -34.95 -14.91
C PRO A 195 18.60 -34.57 -15.86
N ALA A 196 18.49 -34.82 -17.16
CA ALA A 196 19.52 -34.46 -18.13
C ALA A 196 19.57 -32.97 -18.38
N LYS A 197 18.44 -32.31 -18.35
CA LYS A 197 18.27 -30.86 -18.57
C LYS A 197 18.42 -30.05 -17.31
N SER A 198 18.22 -30.66 -16.14
CA SER A 198 18.35 -30.02 -14.82
C SER A 198 19.75 -30.10 -14.22
N ALA A 199 20.77 -30.32 -15.05
CA ALA A 199 22.17 -30.39 -14.60
C ALA A 199 22.60 -29.07 -13.95
N THR A 200 23.50 -29.19 -12.98
CA THR A 200 24.05 -28.03 -12.24
C THR A 200 24.68 -27.00 -13.20
N GLY A 201 24.23 -25.76 -13.15
CA GLY A 201 24.73 -24.66 -14.01
C GLY A 201 23.87 -24.37 -15.25
N THR A 202 22.87 -25.21 -15.55
CA THR A 202 21.85 -24.87 -16.55
C THR A 202 20.77 -23.96 -15.97
N LEU A 203 20.07 -23.19 -16.80
CA LEU A 203 18.93 -22.38 -16.36
C LEU A 203 17.84 -23.24 -15.71
N VAL A 204 17.58 -24.42 -16.25
CA VAL A 204 16.63 -25.40 -15.72
C VAL A 204 17.10 -25.95 -14.37
N GLY A 205 18.39 -26.21 -14.21
CA GLY A 205 18.98 -26.63 -12.93
C GLY A 205 18.92 -25.58 -11.86
N LEU A 206 19.11 -24.31 -12.21
CA LEU A 206 18.94 -23.16 -11.31
C LEU A 206 17.47 -22.98 -10.89
N ALA A 207 16.54 -23.18 -11.81
CA ALA A 207 15.10 -23.16 -11.50
C ALA A 207 14.69 -24.28 -10.54
N ARG A 208 15.16 -25.51 -10.79
CA ARG A 208 14.88 -26.68 -9.95
C ARG A 208 15.49 -26.57 -8.55
N SER A 209 16.68 -25.97 -8.42
CA SER A 209 17.36 -25.79 -7.13
C SER A 209 16.72 -24.74 -6.23
N GLY A 210 15.69 -24.03 -6.70
CA GLY A 210 15.08 -22.89 -5.98
C GLY A 210 15.92 -21.61 -6.04
N ALA A 211 17.06 -21.61 -6.72
CA ALA A 211 17.87 -20.42 -6.94
C ALA A 211 17.16 -19.37 -7.85
N MET A 212 16.15 -19.83 -8.60
CA MET A 212 15.25 -18.97 -9.39
C MET A 212 13.79 -19.37 -9.10
N PRO A 213 13.25 -19.11 -7.92
CA PRO A 213 11.93 -19.57 -7.50
C PRO A 213 10.79 -19.09 -8.43
N SER A 214 10.99 -18.02 -9.16
CA SER A 214 10.01 -17.44 -10.08
C SER A 214 9.85 -18.22 -11.40
N ILE A 215 10.79 -19.07 -11.79
CA ILE A 215 10.62 -19.88 -13.03
C ILE A 215 9.51 -20.92 -12.88
N ALA A 216 9.35 -21.52 -11.69
CA ALA A 216 8.25 -22.45 -11.42
C ALA A 216 6.85 -21.85 -11.62
N HIS A 217 6.76 -20.53 -11.69
CA HIS A 217 5.52 -19.77 -11.85
C HIS A 217 5.46 -18.99 -13.18
N LEU A 218 6.45 -19.15 -14.04
CA LEU A 218 6.40 -18.63 -15.40
C LEU A 218 5.22 -19.27 -16.15
N GLY A 219 4.38 -18.44 -16.73
CA GLY A 219 3.18 -18.88 -17.46
C GLY A 219 1.86 -18.70 -16.71
N GLN A 220 1.86 -18.28 -15.45
CA GLN A 220 0.63 -17.89 -14.77
C GLN A 220 0.36 -16.40 -15.02
N ALA A 221 -0.57 -16.12 -15.95
CA ALA A 221 -1.08 -14.76 -16.11
C ALA A 221 -1.91 -14.35 -14.88
N PRO A 222 -1.81 -13.08 -14.43
CA PRO A 222 -2.70 -12.60 -13.37
C PRO A 222 -4.19 -12.72 -13.79
N PRO A 223 -5.11 -12.94 -12.85
CA PRO A 223 -4.92 -12.95 -11.40
C PRO A 223 -4.36 -14.27 -10.85
N ASN A 224 -3.42 -14.19 -9.93
CA ASN A 224 -2.82 -15.37 -9.31
C ASN A 224 -3.44 -15.64 -7.94
N ALA A 225 -3.57 -16.93 -7.59
CA ALA A 225 -3.97 -17.38 -6.27
C ALA A 225 -2.96 -16.95 -5.19
N PRO A 226 -3.34 -16.99 -3.88
CA PRO A 226 -2.41 -16.73 -2.79
C PRO A 226 -1.14 -17.57 -2.88
N ASP A 227 0.01 -16.90 -2.80
CA ASP A 227 1.34 -17.48 -2.86
C ASP A 227 2.26 -16.83 -1.82
N THR A 228 2.47 -17.54 -0.72
CA THR A 228 3.30 -17.04 0.37
C THR A 228 4.79 -17.05 0.04
N ALA A 229 5.25 -17.88 -0.92
CA ALA A 229 6.64 -17.92 -1.35
C ALA A 229 7.04 -16.65 -2.11
N ARG A 230 6.06 -16.03 -2.80
CA ARG A 230 6.22 -14.74 -3.48
C ARG A 230 5.86 -13.55 -2.59
N GLY A 231 5.29 -13.80 -1.40
CA GLY A 231 4.77 -12.76 -0.51
C GLY A 231 3.38 -12.25 -0.88
N HIS A 232 2.67 -12.89 -1.82
CA HIS A 232 1.29 -12.58 -2.17
C HIS A 232 0.32 -13.32 -1.26
N VAL A 233 0.11 -12.82 -0.06
CA VAL A 233 -0.72 -13.47 0.98
C VAL A 233 -2.16 -13.69 0.53
N LEU A 234 -2.74 -12.74 -0.23
CA LEU A 234 -4.11 -12.81 -0.78
C LEU A 234 -4.12 -12.95 -2.31
N GLY A 235 -2.97 -13.25 -2.92
CA GLY A 235 -2.83 -13.33 -4.37
C GLY A 235 -2.73 -11.96 -5.05
N THR A 236 -2.87 -11.97 -6.37
CA THR A 236 -2.79 -10.77 -7.22
C THR A 236 -4.10 -10.46 -7.93
N ASP A 237 -4.32 -9.20 -8.28
CA ASP A 237 -5.43 -8.80 -9.15
C ASP A 237 -5.13 -9.07 -10.64
N ALA A 238 -6.08 -8.72 -11.53
CA ALA A 238 -5.95 -8.90 -12.98
C ALA A 238 -4.77 -8.11 -13.60
N GLN A 239 -4.22 -7.14 -12.89
CA GLN A 239 -3.04 -6.36 -13.29
C GLN A 239 -1.75 -6.85 -12.60
N GLY A 240 -1.78 -7.95 -11.87
CA GLY A 240 -0.61 -8.51 -11.18
C GLY A 240 -0.23 -7.77 -9.88
N ARG A 241 -1.10 -6.88 -9.36
CA ARG A 241 -0.83 -6.13 -8.13
C ARG A 241 -1.26 -6.92 -6.90
N ASP A 242 -0.50 -6.83 -5.82
CA ASP A 242 -0.79 -7.54 -4.57
C ASP A 242 -2.10 -7.07 -3.94
N VAL A 243 -3.02 -8.00 -3.68
CA VAL A 243 -4.35 -7.71 -3.13
C VAL A 243 -4.26 -7.28 -1.67
N ALA A 244 -3.37 -7.88 -0.86
CA ALA A 244 -3.24 -7.55 0.56
C ALA A 244 -2.65 -6.15 0.77
N ALA A 245 -1.62 -5.79 0.01
CA ALA A 245 -1.06 -4.44 0.00
C ALA A 245 -2.12 -3.41 -0.38
N ARG A 246 -2.88 -3.66 -1.46
CA ARG A 246 -3.95 -2.77 -1.91
C ARG A 246 -5.07 -2.61 -0.90
N LEU A 247 -5.45 -3.66 -0.19
CA LEU A 247 -6.45 -3.57 0.88
C LEU A 247 -5.98 -2.71 2.04
N LEU A 248 -4.72 -2.87 2.49
CA LEU A 248 -4.16 -2.07 3.58
C LEU A 248 -4.11 -0.58 3.23
N TYR A 249 -3.57 -0.25 2.07
CA TYR A 249 -3.47 1.14 1.62
C TYR A 249 -4.82 1.74 1.24
N GLY A 250 -5.68 0.98 0.57
CA GLY A 250 -7.04 1.41 0.23
C GLY A 250 -7.89 1.70 1.48
N PHE A 251 -7.76 0.86 2.51
CA PHE A 251 -8.42 1.10 3.80
C PHE A 251 -7.94 2.40 4.45
N ARG A 252 -6.63 2.67 4.48
CA ARG A 252 -6.05 3.92 4.98
C ARG A 252 -6.62 5.14 4.27
N ILE A 253 -6.64 5.12 2.94
CA ILE A 253 -7.18 6.20 2.12
C ILE A 253 -8.67 6.41 2.40
N SER A 254 -9.44 5.32 2.47
CA SER A 254 -10.88 5.35 2.73
C SER A 254 -11.22 5.91 4.12
N ILE A 255 -10.47 5.52 5.15
CA ILE A 255 -10.65 6.06 6.51
C ILE A 255 -10.33 7.55 6.56
N PHE A 256 -9.22 7.98 5.94
CA PHE A 256 -8.87 9.41 5.89
C PHE A 256 -9.97 10.21 5.17
N PHE A 257 -10.44 9.71 4.03
CA PHE A 257 -11.53 10.32 3.26
C PHE A 257 -12.81 10.44 4.11
N ALA A 258 -13.24 9.35 4.74
CA ALA A 258 -14.42 9.33 5.57
C ALA A 258 -14.32 10.26 6.78
N LEU A 259 -13.19 10.25 7.51
CA LEU A 259 -12.97 11.10 8.67
C LEU A 259 -12.99 12.58 8.27
N PHE A 260 -12.31 12.93 7.18
CA PHE A 260 -12.28 14.31 6.69
C PHE A 260 -13.70 14.80 6.34
N LEU A 261 -14.48 13.98 5.60
CA LEU A 261 -15.84 14.34 5.22
C LEU A 261 -16.77 14.45 6.43
N VAL A 262 -16.68 13.51 7.37
CA VAL A 262 -17.51 13.59 8.59
C VAL A 262 -17.15 14.82 9.40
N LEU A 263 -15.86 15.07 9.65
CA LEU A 263 -15.44 16.23 10.45
C LEU A 263 -15.79 17.56 9.78
N SER A 264 -15.50 17.70 8.49
CA SER A 264 -15.81 18.92 7.74
C SER A 264 -17.32 19.15 7.62
N GLY A 265 -18.07 18.10 7.29
CA GLY A 265 -19.53 18.17 7.18
C GLY A 265 -20.20 18.48 8.51
N GLN A 266 -19.77 17.84 9.62
CA GLN A 266 -20.27 18.13 10.97
C GLN A 266 -19.94 19.56 11.38
N LEU A 267 -18.69 20.01 11.19
CA LEU A 267 -18.28 21.36 11.58
C LEU A 267 -19.08 22.43 10.82
N LEU A 268 -19.06 22.36 9.49
CA LEU A 268 -19.76 23.34 8.64
C LEU A 268 -21.27 23.29 8.83
N GLY A 269 -21.85 22.09 8.79
CA GLY A 269 -23.30 21.91 8.95
C GLY A 269 -23.81 22.36 10.32
N THR A 270 -23.05 22.07 11.40
CA THR A 270 -23.38 22.52 12.75
C THR A 270 -23.31 24.06 12.85
N VAL A 271 -22.25 24.68 12.35
CA VAL A 271 -22.07 26.12 12.43
C VAL A 271 -23.17 26.85 11.61
N VAL A 272 -23.32 26.47 10.34
CA VAL A 272 -24.30 27.12 9.44
C VAL A 272 -25.73 26.86 9.92
N GLY A 273 -26.09 25.63 10.26
CA GLY A 273 -27.43 25.29 10.73
C GLY A 273 -27.78 25.97 12.05
N SER A 274 -26.81 26.05 12.98
CA SER A 274 -27.01 26.74 14.26
C SER A 274 -27.25 28.23 14.06
N LEU A 275 -26.49 28.89 13.18
CA LEU A 275 -26.68 30.29 12.86
C LEU A 275 -28.03 30.54 12.16
N GLN A 276 -28.41 29.69 11.22
CA GLN A 276 -29.71 29.76 10.56
C GLN A 276 -30.86 29.65 11.57
N GLY A 277 -30.86 28.64 12.40
CA GLY A 277 -31.91 28.41 13.37
C GLY A 277 -31.98 29.48 14.45
N TYR A 278 -30.81 29.97 14.93
CA TYR A 278 -30.76 30.99 15.97
C TYR A 278 -31.13 32.38 15.45
N LEU A 279 -30.49 32.89 14.39
CA LEU A 279 -30.71 34.22 13.85
C LEU A 279 -32.09 34.33 13.16
N GLY A 280 -32.45 33.33 12.38
CA GLY A 280 -33.71 33.32 11.63
C GLY A 280 -33.78 34.41 10.56
N GLY A 281 -34.99 34.80 10.19
CA GLY A 281 -35.29 35.92 9.31
C GLY A 281 -34.58 35.88 7.95
N ARG A 282 -34.01 36.99 7.53
CA ARG A 282 -33.36 37.13 6.22
C ARG A 282 -32.15 36.24 6.06
N PHE A 283 -31.38 36.00 7.13
CA PHE A 283 -30.20 35.11 7.09
C PHE A 283 -30.61 33.68 6.82
N ASP A 284 -31.63 33.19 7.49
CA ASP A 284 -32.17 31.85 7.30
C ASP A 284 -32.69 31.67 5.86
N ILE A 285 -33.49 32.60 5.36
CA ILE A 285 -34.04 32.57 4.00
C ILE A 285 -32.92 32.51 2.95
N LEU A 286 -31.92 33.39 3.07
CA LEU A 286 -30.82 33.46 2.11
C LEU A 286 -30.00 32.19 2.10
N SER A 287 -29.61 31.71 3.28
CA SER A 287 -28.85 30.48 3.42
C SER A 287 -29.61 29.26 2.89
N GLN A 288 -30.94 29.23 3.14
CA GLN A 288 -31.80 28.17 2.61
C GLN A 288 -31.85 28.19 1.07
N ARG A 289 -31.89 29.37 0.43
CA ARG A 289 -31.83 29.49 -1.04
C ARG A 289 -30.51 28.94 -1.61
N ILE A 290 -29.37 29.21 -0.95
CA ILE A 290 -28.08 28.68 -1.35
C ILE A 290 -28.08 27.13 -1.27
N ILE A 291 -28.61 26.59 -0.18
CA ILE A 291 -28.72 25.14 0.00
C ILE A 291 -29.63 24.51 -1.07
N GLU A 292 -30.77 25.13 -1.36
CA GLU A 292 -31.71 24.66 -2.40
C GLU A 292 -31.03 24.61 -3.79
N VAL A 293 -30.25 25.63 -4.14
CA VAL A 293 -29.46 25.65 -5.38
C VAL A 293 -28.45 24.51 -5.41
N LEU A 294 -27.71 24.28 -4.30
CA LEU A 294 -26.73 23.21 -4.23
C LEU A 294 -27.39 21.81 -4.36
N ILE A 295 -28.55 21.62 -3.71
CA ILE A 295 -29.26 20.32 -3.80
C ILE A 295 -29.84 20.09 -5.22
N ALA A 296 -30.24 21.15 -5.91
CA ALA A 296 -30.76 21.03 -7.27
C ALA A 296 -29.71 20.57 -8.28
N ILE A 297 -28.43 20.74 -7.97
CA ILE A 297 -27.33 20.28 -8.82
C ILE A 297 -27.08 18.78 -8.56
N PRO A 298 -27.27 17.89 -9.55
CA PRO A 298 -27.02 16.47 -9.35
C PRO A 298 -25.52 16.21 -9.14
N PHE A 299 -25.16 15.75 -7.94
CA PHE A 299 -23.77 15.51 -7.52
C PHE A 299 -22.96 14.71 -8.54
N LEU A 300 -23.55 13.63 -9.10
CA LEU A 300 -22.87 12.76 -10.06
C LEU A 300 -22.44 13.50 -11.32
N TYR A 301 -23.29 14.42 -11.84
CA TYR A 301 -22.93 15.22 -13.03
C TYR A 301 -21.77 16.17 -12.73
N VAL A 302 -21.71 16.77 -11.54
CA VAL A 302 -20.57 17.61 -11.14
C VAL A 302 -19.28 16.80 -11.17
N VAL A 303 -19.30 15.59 -10.59
CA VAL A 303 -18.11 14.71 -10.57
C VAL A 303 -17.68 14.33 -11.99
N ILE A 304 -18.62 13.94 -12.87
CA ILE A 304 -18.31 13.55 -14.26
C ILE A 304 -17.72 14.74 -15.03
N VAL A 305 -18.34 15.91 -14.96
CA VAL A 305 -17.87 17.10 -15.67
C VAL A 305 -16.47 17.52 -15.21
N LEU A 306 -16.24 17.54 -13.89
CA LEU A 306 -14.93 17.92 -13.35
C LEU A 306 -13.86 16.85 -13.67
N ALA A 307 -14.21 15.55 -13.66
CA ALA A 307 -13.29 14.50 -14.06
C ALA A 307 -12.93 14.53 -15.56
N ALA A 308 -13.82 15.08 -16.39
CA ALA A 308 -13.54 15.27 -17.83
C ALA A 308 -12.65 16.50 -18.11
N LEU A 309 -12.76 17.55 -17.27
CA LEU A 309 -11.99 18.80 -17.43
C LEU A 309 -10.62 18.75 -16.74
N PHE A 310 -10.51 18.03 -15.62
CA PHE A 310 -9.32 17.92 -14.80
C PHE A 310 -8.94 16.45 -14.63
N GLN A 311 -7.65 16.18 -14.41
CA GLN A 311 -7.24 14.82 -14.07
C GLN A 311 -7.88 14.40 -12.72
N PRO A 312 -8.57 13.25 -12.67
CA PRO A 312 -9.19 12.77 -11.46
C PRO A 312 -8.14 12.59 -10.36
N SER A 313 -8.33 13.24 -9.22
CA SER A 313 -7.44 13.12 -8.08
C SER A 313 -8.23 12.91 -6.79
N PHE A 314 -7.56 12.33 -5.79
CA PHE A 314 -8.11 12.16 -4.45
C PHE A 314 -8.61 13.49 -3.86
N TRP A 315 -7.82 14.56 -3.97
CA TRP A 315 -8.15 15.88 -3.45
C TRP A 315 -9.33 16.54 -4.15
N MET A 316 -9.44 16.34 -5.47
CA MET A 316 -10.58 16.84 -6.24
C MET A 316 -11.87 16.17 -5.77
N LEU A 317 -11.91 14.84 -5.65
CA LEU A 317 -13.09 14.11 -5.20
C LEU A 317 -13.45 14.47 -3.76
N LEU A 318 -12.46 14.60 -2.87
CA LEU A 318 -12.65 15.01 -1.49
C LEU A 318 -13.27 16.41 -1.40
N GLY A 319 -12.73 17.37 -2.17
CA GLY A 319 -13.24 18.75 -2.20
C GLY A 319 -14.68 18.84 -2.71
N ILE A 320 -14.97 18.18 -3.83
CA ILE A 320 -16.34 18.17 -4.38
C ILE A 320 -17.31 17.58 -3.36
N THR A 321 -16.98 16.42 -2.78
CA THR A 321 -17.86 15.75 -1.82
C THR A 321 -18.06 16.61 -0.56
N ALA A 322 -17.02 17.27 -0.08
CA ALA A 322 -17.10 18.17 1.09
C ALA A 322 -18.06 19.34 0.89
N ILE A 323 -18.17 19.88 -0.34
CA ILE A 323 -19.11 20.97 -0.68
C ILE A 323 -20.57 20.54 -0.45
N PHE A 324 -20.91 19.29 -0.61
CA PHE A 324 -22.27 18.78 -0.46
C PHE A 324 -22.55 18.14 0.91
N GLN A 325 -21.52 17.62 1.58
CA GLN A 325 -21.68 16.78 2.78
C GLN A 325 -22.28 17.51 3.99
N TRP A 326 -22.08 18.81 4.13
CA TRP A 326 -22.55 19.60 5.28
C TRP A 326 -24.05 19.91 5.26
N ILE A 327 -24.72 19.77 4.11
CA ILE A 327 -26.13 20.19 3.91
C ILE A 327 -27.08 19.41 4.83
N GLY A 328 -26.91 18.09 4.93
CA GLY A 328 -27.81 17.25 5.75
C GLY A 328 -27.76 17.62 7.23
N ILE A 329 -26.57 17.89 7.76
CA ILE A 329 -26.39 18.31 9.16
C ILE A 329 -26.98 19.71 9.41
N THR A 330 -26.89 20.59 8.42
CA THR A 330 -27.46 21.93 8.51
C THR A 330 -28.96 21.89 8.78
N PHE A 331 -29.72 21.07 8.08
CA PHE A 331 -31.17 20.92 8.32
C PHE A 331 -31.48 20.45 9.74
N PHE A 332 -30.75 19.45 10.21
CA PHE A 332 -30.92 18.92 11.55
C PHE A 332 -30.63 20.02 12.62
N MET A 333 -29.46 20.65 12.51
CA MET A 333 -29.04 21.70 13.46
C MET A 333 -29.92 22.90 13.44
N ARG A 334 -30.39 23.31 12.25
CA ARG A 334 -31.35 24.43 12.12
C ARG A 334 -32.62 24.15 12.90
N THR A 335 -33.21 22.97 12.75
CA THR A 335 -34.45 22.58 13.45
C THR A 335 -34.22 22.54 14.96
N GLU A 336 -33.11 21.99 15.42
CA GLU A 336 -32.79 21.89 16.84
C GLU A 336 -32.60 23.28 17.45
N MET A 337 -31.92 24.20 16.74
CA MET A 337 -31.73 25.58 17.21
C MET A 337 -33.03 26.36 17.26
N TYR A 338 -34.00 26.12 16.36
CA TYR A 338 -35.33 26.75 16.48
C TYR A 338 -36.03 26.35 17.78
N ARG A 339 -35.87 25.11 18.22
CA ARG A 339 -36.47 24.59 19.46
C ARG A 339 -35.72 25.12 20.70
N GLU A 340 -34.40 25.07 20.68
CA GLU A 340 -33.57 25.41 21.84
C GLU A 340 -33.48 26.93 22.14
N LYS A 341 -33.59 27.81 21.13
CA LYS A 341 -33.53 29.26 21.35
C LYS A 341 -34.69 29.83 22.18
N THR A 342 -35.80 29.10 22.30
CA THR A 342 -36.97 29.51 23.09
C THR A 342 -36.91 29.08 24.54
N ARG A 343 -35.89 28.30 24.94
CA ARG A 343 -35.73 27.82 26.31
C ARG A 343 -35.31 28.92 27.28
N GLU A 344 -35.75 28.80 28.53
CA GLU A 344 -35.54 29.79 29.60
C GLU A 344 -34.10 30.20 29.80
N TYR A 345 -33.16 29.24 29.77
CA TYR A 345 -31.73 29.54 29.94
C TYR A 345 -31.16 30.42 28.80
N CYS A 346 -31.69 30.27 27.60
CA CYS A 346 -31.29 31.10 26.46
C CYS A 346 -31.87 32.52 26.57
N LEU A 347 -33.14 32.65 27.01
CA LEU A 347 -33.77 33.92 27.26
C LEU A 347 -33.08 34.64 28.40
N ALA A 348 -32.75 33.97 29.50
CA ALA A 348 -31.98 34.53 30.60
C ALA A 348 -30.61 35.05 30.15
N ALA A 349 -29.83 34.24 29.38
CA ALA A 349 -28.55 34.67 28.85
C ALA A 349 -28.66 35.94 27.98
N LYS A 350 -29.72 36.01 27.18
CA LYS A 350 -30.02 37.22 26.37
C LYS A 350 -30.34 38.44 27.23
N SER A 351 -31.13 38.26 28.29
CA SER A 351 -31.47 39.34 29.25
C SER A 351 -30.25 39.86 30.00
N TYR A 352 -29.25 39.02 30.26
CA TYR A 352 -27.95 39.42 30.83
C TYR A 352 -26.98 40.02 29.82
N GLY A 353 -27.40 40.30 28.59
CA GLY A 353 -26.60 40.96 27.57
C GLY A 353 -25.55 40.09 26.91
N ALA A 354 -25.68 38.75 26.93
CA ALA A 354 -24.75 37.87 26.21
C ALA A 354 -24.86 38.11 24.70
N SER A 355 -23.71 38.16 24.00
CA SER A 355 -23.68 38.33 22.53
C SER A 355 -24.24 37.09 21.82
N HIS A 356 -24.80 37.28 20.63
CA HIS A 356 -25.38 36.17 19.83
C HIS A 356 -24.43 34.98 19.63
N LEU A 357 -23.15 35.24 19.29
CA LEU A 357 -22.16 34.17 19.13
C LEU A 357 -21.89 33.44 20.45
N ARG A 358 -21.85 34.20 21.59
CA ARG A 358 -21.68 33.55 22.91
C ARG A 358 -22.87 32.67 23.27
N ILE A 359 -24.09 33.10 22.93
CA ILE A 359 -25.29 32.29 23.17
C ILE A 359 -25.23 31.02 22.31
N VAL A 360 -24.91 31.09 21.01
CA VAL A 360 -24.84 29.94 20.11
C VAL A 360 -23.74 28.99 20.54
N PHE A 361 -22.49 29.43 20.65
CA PHE A 361 -21.36 28.53 20.84
C PHE A 361 -21.13 28.08 22.27
N ARG A 362 -21.58 28.82 23.28
CA ARG A 362 -21.33 28.51 24.70
C ARG A 362 -22.56 27.99 25.44
N HIS A 363 -23.79 28.35 24.99
CA HIS A 363 -25.01 27.93 25.70
C HIS A 363 -25.88 26.97 24.91
N LEU A 364 -25.97 27.12 23.57
CA LEU A 364 -26.85 26.29 22.76
C LEU A 364 -26.13 25.03 22.23
N LEU A 365 -24.98 25.19 21.58
CA LEU A 365 -24.25 24.06 20.97
C LEU A 365 -23.75 22.98 21.94
N PRO A 366 -23.33 23.28 23.20
CA PRO A 366 -22.89 22.23 24.12
C PRO A 366 -24.02 21.42 24.72
N ASN A 367 -25.27 21.88 24.69
CA ASN A 367 -26.47 21.22 25.20
C ASN A 367 -27.15 20.38 24.12
#